data_022a2e1008278f21ff28fa605a79bc1e
#
_entry.id   022a2e1008278f21ff28fa605a79bc1e
#
_cell.length_a   1.000
_cell.length_b   1.000
_cell.length_c   1.000
_cell.angle_alpha   90.00
_cell.angle_beta   90.00
_cell.angle_gamma   90.00
#
_symmetry.space_group_name_H-M   'P 1'
#
loop_
_entity.id
_entity.type
_entity.pdbx_description
1 polymer ?
#
loop_
_entity_poly.entity_id
_entity_poly.type
_entity_poly.pdbx_seq_one_letter_code
_entity_poly.pdbx_strand_id
1 'polypeptide(L)'
;MRPCTASGRWTTRAWQRPRSVQLILRSHEPYPALAIDRHWNLLAHNAVVPHLLQGVDPALAQPSLNVLRLSLHPRGLAPRIANLGQWRHHLFERLRQQIQATGDRTLQALEQELRGYPLPEGADDTRLEGEVLGIAVPLRFRTPAGMLNLISTTTIFGTPVDVTLQELAMETFFPADDFTRQALHALAAQL
;
A
#
# COMPACT_ATOMS: atom_id res chain seq x y z
N MET A 1 24.74 -24.63 9.46
CA MET A 1 23.69 -23.78 10.06
C MET A 1 24.31 -22.45 10.42
N ARG A 2 24.00 -21.38 9.72
CA ARG A 2 24.40 -20.00 10.08
C ARG A 2 23.15 -19.23 10.51
N PRO A 3 23.16 -18.47 11.60
CA PRO A 3 21.99 -17.75 12.07
C PRO A 3 21.68 -16.59 11.14
N CYS A 4 20.41 -16.46 10.79
CA CYS A 4 19.85 -15.37 10.01
C CYS A 4 19.89 -14.09 10.85
N THR A 5 20.72 -13.11 10.48
CA THR A 5 20.74 -11.80 11.13
C THR A 5 19.52 -11.02 10.72
N ALA A 6 18.83 -10.46 11.70
CA ALA A 6 17.58 -9.71 11.58
C ALA A 6 17.80 -8.30 11.02
N SER A 7 18.13 -8.21 9.73
CA SER A 7 17.97 -7.01 8.93
C SER A 7 17.29 -7.42 7.62
N GLY A 8 15.98 -7.65 7.71
CA GLY A 8 15.15 -7.98 6.56
C GLY A 8 15.11 -6.81 5.56
N ARG A 9 16.11 -6.73 4.70
CA ARG A 9 16.05 -5.88 3.51
C ARG A 9 15.06 -6.51 2.57
N TRP A 10 13.93 -5.86 2.36
CA TRP A 10 12.99 -6.18 1.32
C TRP A 10 13.67 -5.97 -0.04
N THR A 11 14.23 -7.04 -0.63
CA THR A 11 14.87 -6.98 -1.94
C THR A 11 13.82 -7.18 -3.01
N THR A 12 13.35 -6.09 -3.62
CA THR A 12 12.64 -6.14 -4.89
C THR A 12 13.62 -6.52 -6.00
N ARG A 13 13.23 -7.45 -6.88
CA ARG A 13 14.00 -7.82 -8.09
C ARG A 13 14.45 -6.54 -8.79
N ALA A 14 15.72 -6.48 -9.21
CA ALA A 14 16.33 -5.31 -9.85
C ALA A 14 15.64 -5.00 -11.19
N TRP A 15 14.51 -4.32 -11.14
CA TRP A 15 14.02 -3.52 -12.24
C TRP A 15 15.03 -2.40 -12.45
N GLN A 16 15.39 -2.12 -13.71
CA GLN A 16 16.14 -0.89 -14.03
C GLN A 16 15.18 0.27 -13.75
N ARG A 17 15.22 0.76 -12.51
CA ARG A 17 14.28 1.77 -12.00
C ARG A 17 14.57 3.08 -12.72
N PRO A 18 13.65 3.68 -13.47
CA PRO A 18 13.85 5.00 -14.00
C PRO A 18 14.29 5.93 -12.86
N ARG A 19 15.38 6.65 -13.03
CA ARG A 19 15.88 7.61 -12.01
C ARG A 19 14.80 8.60 -11.58
N SER A 20 13.90 8.93 -12.49
CA SER A 20 12.73 9.77 -12.25
C SER A 20 11.78 9.22 -11.18
N VAL A 21 11.48 7.91 -11.18
CA VAL A 21 10.59 7.29 -10.18
C VAL A 21 11.21 7.39 -8.78
N GLN A 22 12.50 7.11 -8.66
CA GLN A 22 13.23 7.24 -7.41
C GLN A 22 13.24 8.68 -6.87
N LEU A 23 13.42 9.66 -7.77
CA LEU A 23 13.42 11.07 -7.42
C LEU A 23 12.06 11.49 -6.87
N ILE A 24 10.97 11.11 -7.55
CA ILE A 24 9.61 11.46 -7.12
C ILE A 24 9.30 10.82 -5.77
N LEU A 25 9.63 9.53 -5.57
CA LEU A 25 9.43 8.84 -4.31
C LEU A 25 10.15 9.52 -3.15
N ARG A 26 11.42 9.89 -3.34
CA ARG A 26 12.21 10.62 -2.32
C ARG A 26 11.68 12.03 -2.06
N SER A 27 11.23 12.73 -3.10
CA SER A 27 10.69 14.08 -2.96
C SER A 27 9.38 14.12 -2.15
N HIS A 28 8.73 12.96 -1.97
CA HIS A 28 7.51 12.85 -1.16
C HIS A 28 7.79 12.65 0.33
N GLU A 29 9.04 12.34 0.72
CA GLU A 29 9.41 12.22 2.14
C GLU A 29 9.14 13.54 2.91
N PRO A 30 8.64 13.45 4.13
CA PRO A 30 8.56 12.31 5.04
C PRO A 30 7.30 11.45 4.91
N TYR A 31 6.49 11.64 3.91
CA TYR A 31 5.25 10.88 3.74
C TYR A 31 5.49 9.60 2.95
N PRO A 32 4.76 8.49 3.26
CA PRO A 32 4.93 7.24 2.55
C PRO A 32 4.58 7.37 1.07
N ALA A 33 5.41 6.79 0.20
CA ALA A 33 5.15 6.68 -1.23
C ALA A 33 5.73 5.38 -1.79
N LEU A 34 5.00 4.77 -2.70
CA LEU A 34 5.40 3.53 -3.35
C LEU A 34 4.98 3.51 -4.82
N ALA A 35 5.71 2.76 -5.63
CA ALA A 35 5.41 2.51 -7.02
C ALA A 35 5.02 1.05 -7.19
N ILE A 36 3.97 0.80 -7.96
CA ILE A 36 3.40 -0.53 -8.22
C ILE A 36 3.24 -0.75 -9.71
N ASP A 37 3.25 -2.03 -10.11
CA ASP A 37 2.86 -2.42 -11.46
C ASP A 37 1.33 -2.53 -11.60
N ARG A 38 0.85 -2.85 -12.81
CA ARG A 38 -0.57 -3.04 -13.12
C ARG A 38 -1.23 -4.17 -12.31
N HIS A 39 -0.46 -5.08 -11.72
CA HIS A 39 -0.95 -6.17 -10.89
C HIS A 39 -0.78 -5.92 -9.40
N TRP A 40 -0.50 -4.67 -9.00
CA TRP A 40 -0.30 -4.24 -7.62
C TRP A 40 0.95 -4.82 -6.95
N ASN A 41 1.94 -5.27 -7.73
CA ASN A 41 3.23 -5.68 -7.17
C ASN A 41 4.09 -4.45 -6.90
N LEU A 42 4.73 -4.43 -5.71
CA LEU A 42 5.62 -3.36 -5.30
C LEU A 42 6.88 -3.34 -6.16
N LEU A 43 7.10 -2.24 -6.85
CA LEU A 43 8.28 -2.01 -7.68
C LEU A 43 9.35 -1.19 -6.94
N ALA A 44 8.92 -0.14 -6.23
CA ALA A 44 9.78 0.75 -5.49
C ALA A 44 9.02 1.43 -4.36
N HIS A 45 9.75 1.98 -3.40
CA HIS A 45 9.20 2.74 -2.28
C HIS A 45 10.23 3.76 -1.78
N ASN A 46 9.79 4.75 -0.99
CA ASN A 46 10.70 5.65 -0.28
C ASN A 46 11.14 5.07 1.08
N ALA A 47 12.00 5.78 1.80
CA ALA A 47 12.61 5.31 3.04
C ALA A 47 11.60 5.08 4.18
N VAL A 48 10.46 5.75 4.16
CA VAL A 48 9.43 5.67 5.22
C VAL A 48 8.66 4.35 5.18
N VAL A 49 8.37 3.81 3.99
CA VAL A 49 7.52 2.63 3.83
C VAL A 49 8.00 1.39 4.62
N PRO A 50 9.29 0.99 4.62
CA PRO A 50 9.75 -0.18 5.37
C PRO A 50 9.47 -0.10 6.87
N HIS A 51 9.45 1.09 7.46
CA HIS A 51 9.17 1.29 8.89
C HIS A 51 7.71 1.03 9.22
N LEU A 52 6.80 1.31 8.29
CA LEU A 52 5.37 1.00 8.43
C LEU A 52 5.09 -0.51 8.24
N LEU A 53 6.00 -1.24 7.58
CA LEU A 53 5.90 -2.68 7.33
C LEU A 53 6.52 -3.55 8.43
N GLN A 54 7.03 -2.97 9.50
CA GLN A 54 7.59 -3.75 10.61
C GLN A 54 6.54 -4.70 11.20
N GLY A 55 6.96 -5.95 11.47
CA GLY A 55 6.09 -7.00 12.04
C GLY A 55 5.20 -7.73 11.04
N VAL A 56 5.27 -7.42 9.75
CA VAL A 56 4.61 -8.17 8.68
C VAL A 56 5.33 -9.49 8.44
N ASP A 57 4.57 -10.56 8.18
CA ASP A 57 5.12 -11.87 7.83
C ASP A 57 5.97 -11.78 6.55
N PRO A 58 7.28 -12.14 6.60
CA PRO A 58 8.15 -12.13 5.45
C PRO A 58 7.69 -13.01 4.28
N ALA A 59 6.87 -14.03 4.54
CA ALA A 59 6.32 -14.90 3.50
C ALA A 59 5.43 -14.15 2.51
N LEU A 60 4.82 -13.02 2.92
CA LEU A 60 3.99 -12.19 2.04
C LEU A 60 4.80 -11.43 0.97
N ALA A 61 6.13 -11.39 1.11
CA ALA A 61 7.02 -10.78 0.13
C ALA A 61 7.43 -11.75 -1.01
N GLN A 62 7.01 -13.00 -0.98
CA GLN A 62 7.41 -14.03 -1.94
C GLN A 62 6.27 -14.38 -2.91
N PRO A 63 6.55 -14.58 -4.19
CA PRO A 63 7.80 -14.31 -4.93
C PRO A 63 8.01 -12.81 -5.19
N SER A 64 6.98 -11.98 -5.01
CA SER A 64 6.99 -10.51 -5.08
C SER A 64 5.97 -9.96 -4.08
N LEU A 65 6.27 -8.81 -3.47
CA LEU A 65 5.35 -8.14 -2.56
C LEU A 65 4.16 -7.55 -3.34
N ASN A 66 2.97 -8.09 -3.13
CA ASN A 66 1.74 -7.50 -3.66
C ASN A 66 1.09 -6.62 -2.59
N VAL A 67 0.84 -5.36 -2.89
CA VAL A 67 0.39 -4.38 -1.89
C VAL A 67 -1.06 -4.61 -1.43
N LEU A 68 -1.92 -5.21 -2.26
CA LEU A 68 -3.28 -5.58 -1.84
C LEU A 68 -3.26 -6.78 -0.89
N ARG A 69 -2.45 -7.81 -1.20
CA ARG A 69 -2.22 -8.93 -0.28
C ARG A 69 -1.67 -8.43 1.05
N LEU A 70 -0.62 -7.62 0.99
CA LEU A 70 0.00 -7.04 2.18
C LEU A 70 -1.02 -6.29 3.03
N SER A 71 -1.86 -5.47 2.40
CA SER A 71 -2.85 -4.64 3.09
C SER A 71 -3.96 -5.46 3.76
N LEU A 72 -4.49 -6.49 3.07
CA LEU A 72 -5.69 -7.21 3.49
C LEU A 72 -5.44 -8.55 4.18
N HIS A 73 -4.19 -9.07 4.16
CA HIS A 73 -3.87 -10.36 4.75
C HIS A 73 -3.83 -10.29 6.28
N PRO A 74 -4.38 -11.30 7.02
CA PRO A 74 -4.37 -11.31 8.50
C PRO A 74 -2.96 -11.35 9.13
N ARG A 75 -1.94 -11.85 8.40
CA ARG A 75 -0.52 -11.77 8.79
C ARG A 75 0.22 -10.57 8.17
N GLY A 76 -0.51 -9.71 7.45
CA GLY A 76 -0.02 -8.46 6.88
C GLY A 76 -0.40 -7.25 7.72
N LEU A 77 -0.92 -6.23 7.06
CA LEU A 77 -1.30 -4.97 7.70
C LEU A 77 -2.75 -4.97 8.22
N ALA A 78 -3.62 -5.91 7.80
CA ALA A 78 -5.03 -5.93 8.16
C ALA A 78 -5.29 -5.78 9.68
N PRO A 79 -4.55 -6.43 10.61
CA PRO A 79 -4.78 -6.26 12.06
C PRO A 79 -4.48 -4.84 12.57
N ARG A 80 -3.68 -4.07 11.81
CA ARG A 80 -3.28 -2.70 12.15
C ARG A 80 -4.16 -1.65 11.51
N ILE A 81 -5.05 -2.01 10.57
CA ILE A 81 -5.98 -1.09 9.92
C ILE A 81 -7.25 -0.99 10.77
N ALA A 82 -7.48 0.18 11.39
CA ALA A 82 -8.58 0.38 12.32
C ALA A 82 -9.95 0.39 11.64
N ASN A 83 -10.02 0.86 10.41
CA ASN A 83 -11.22 0.90 9.58
C ASN A 83 -11.15 -0.13 8.42
N LEU A 84 -10.75 -1.37 8.75
CA LEU A 84 -10.45 -2.40 7.75
C LEU A 84 -11.62 -2.66 6.78
N GLY A 85 -12.86 -2.70 7.25
CA GLY A 85 -14.03 -2.92 6.39
C GLY A 85 -14.15 -1.84 5.30
N GLN A 86 -14.09 -0.55 5.68
CA GLN A 86 -14.13 0.58 4.75
C GLN A 86 -12.94 0.56 3.78
N TRP A 87 -11.74 0.31 4.31
CA TRP A 87 -10.53 0.25 3.50
C TRP A 87 -10.56 -0.91 2.50
N ARG A 88 -10.98 -2.10 2.94
CA ARG A 88 -11.19 -3.27 2.09
C ARG A 88 -12.19 -2.98 0.97
N HIS A 89 -13.34 -2.40 1.30
CA HIS A 89 -14.34 -2.01 0.31
C HIS A 89 -13.75 -1.08 -0.75
N HIS A 90 -13.05 -0.02 -0.31
CA HIS A 90 -12.39 0.93 -1.20
C HIS A 90 -11.38 0.24 -2.15
N LEU A 91 -10.54 -0.66 -1.64
CA LEU A 91 -9.58 -1.40 -2.47
C LEU A 91 -10.28 -2.33 -3.47
N PHE A 92 -11.36 -3.00 -3.08
CA PHE A 92 -12.15 -3.83 -4.00
C PHE A 92 -12.84 -3.02 -5.08
N GLU A 93 -13.35 -1.84 -4.78
CA GLU A 93 -13.93 -0.96 -5.82
C GLU A 93 -12.89 -0.58 -6.87
N ARG A 94 -11.69 -0.18 -6.45
CA ARG A 94 -10.59 0.14 -7.36
C ARG A 94 -10.17 -1.07 -8.22
N LEU A 95 -10.03 -2.24 -7.58
CA LEU A 95 -9.65 -3.47 -8.27
C LEU A 95 -10.71 -3.89 -9.30
N ARG A 96 -12.01 -3.80 -8.95
CA ARG A 96 -13.11 -4.09 -9.88
C ARG A 96 -13.13 -3.14 -11.07
N GLN A 97 -12.96 -1.84 -10.85
CA GLN A 97 -12.87 -0.85 -11.94
C GLN A 97 -11.74 -1.22 -12.90
N GLN A 98 -10.58 -1.61 -12.38
CA GLN A 98 -9.45 -2.03 -13.20
C GLN A 98 -9.75 -3.33 -13.96
N ILE A 99 -10.37 -4.33 -13.31
CA ILE A 99 -10.81 -5.57 -13.96
C ILE A 99 -11.80 -5.29 -15.09
N GLN A 100 -12.79 -4.43 -14.84
CA GLN A 100 -13.79 -4.06 -15.86
C GLN A 100 -13.16 -3.36 -17.07
N ALA A 101 -12.15 -2.51 -16.83
CA ALA A 101 -11.46 -1.78 -17.90
C ALA A 101 -10.52 -2.68 -18.72
N THR A 102 -9.91 -3.71 -18.09
CA THR A 102 -8.82 -4.48 -18.73
C THR A 102 -9.19 -5.93 -19.08
N GLY A 103 -10.17 -6.52 -18.40
CA GLY A 103 -10.49 -7.95 -18.51
C GLY A 103 -9.39 -8.86 -17.97
N ASP A 104 -8.42 -8.36 -17.19
CA ASP A 104 -7.22 -9.08 -16.79
C ASP A 104 -7.55 -10.24 -15.82
N ARG A 105 -7.24 -11.47 -16.26
CA ARG A 105 -7.50 -12.69 -15.47
C ARG A 105 -6.65 -12.78 -14.21
N THR A 106 -5.46 -12.18 -14.18
CA THR A 106 -4.59 -12.16 -13.01
C THR A 106 -5.23 -11.31 -11.90
N LEU A 107 -5.83 -10.17 -12.26
CA LEU A 107 -6.56 -9.33 -11.32
C LEU A 107 -7.86 -9.99 -10.83
N GLN A 108 -8.56 -10.74 -11.69
CA GLN A 108 -9.74 -11.53 -11.29
C GLN A 108 -9.37 -12.60 -10.26
N ALA A 109 -8.28 -13.33 -10.50
CA ALA A 109 -7.77 -14.33 -9.55
C ALA A 109 -7.34 -13.69 -8.23
N LEU A 110 -6.68 -12.54 -8.29
CA LEU A 110 -6.31 -11.76 -7.11
C LEU A 110 -7.54 -11.32 -6.31
N GLU A 111 -8.57 -10.79 -6.96
CA GLU A 111 -9.83 -10.40 -6.29
C GLU A 111 -10.45 -11.60 -5.56
N GLN A 112 -10.52 -12.76 -6.22
CA GLN A 112 -11.08 -13.97 -5.63
C GLN A 112 -10.28 -14.43 -4.40
N GLU A 113 -8.95 -14.41 -4.48
CA GLU A 113 -8.05 -14.71 -3.36
C GLU A 113 -8.31 -13.77 -2.17
N LEU A 114 -8.31 -12.44 -2.41
CA LEU A 114 -8.47 -11.43 -1.37
C LEU A 114 -9.85 -11.51 -0.68
N ARG A 115 -10.89 -11.93 -1.40
CA ARG A 115 -12.24 -12.17 -0.83
C ARG A 115 -12.23 -13.32 0.18
N GLY A 116 -11.36 -14.30 -0.01
CA GLY A 116 -11.19 -15.43 0.90
C GLY A 116 -10.46 -15.08 2.21
N TYR A 117 -9.89 -13.87 2.35
CA TYR A 117 -9.21 -13.51 3.59
C TYR A 117 -10.22 -13.24 4.70
N PRO A 118 -10.02 -13.83 5.91
CA PRO A 118 -10.91 -13.64 7.03
C PRO A 118 -10.89 -12.17 7.49
N LEU A 119 -12.05 -11.67 7.88
CA LEU A 119 -12.14 -10.40 8.60
C LEU A 119 -11.91 -10.68 10.09
N PRO A 120 -11.18 -9.81 10.81
CA PRO A 120 -11.12 -9.88 12.27
C PRO A 120 -12.52 -9.78 12.88
N GLU A 121 -12.74 -10.45 14.01
CA GLU A 121 -13.99 -10.33 14.76
C GLU A 121 -14.27 -8.85 15.08
N GLY A 122 -15.48 -8.38 14.78
CA GLY A 122 -15.88 -6.98 14.97
C GLY A 122 -15.40 -6.00 13.89
N ALA A 123 -14.71 -6.46 12.84
CA ALA A 123 -14.49 -5.67 11.65
C ALA A 123 -15.82 -5.62 10.87
N ASP A 124 -16.54 -4.52 11.05
CA ASP A 124 -17.80 -4.30 10.35
C ASP A 124 -17.49 -4.07 8.85
N ASP A 125 -18.01 -4.95 7.99
CA ASP A 125 -17.93 -4.79 6.52
C ASP A 125 -18.98 -3.76 6.04
N THR A 126 -19.72 -3.17 6.99
CA THR A 126 -20.72 -2.16 6.70
C THR A 126 -20.07 -0.85 6.28
N ARG A 127 -20.56 -0.34 5.18
CA ARG A 127 -20.37 1.03 4.73
C ARG A 127 -20.91 1.96 5.83
N LEU A 128 -20.02 2.46 6.70
CA LEU A 128 -20.43 3.51 7.64
C LEU A 128 -20.81 4.74 6.81
N GLU A 129 -22.10 4.96 6.66
CA GLU A 129 -22.67 6.18 6.14
C GLU A 129 -22.25 7.30 7.09
N GLY A 130 -21.38 8.20 6.68
CA GLY A 130 -21.15 9.43 7.42
C GLY A 130 -19.75 10.03 7.46
N GLU A 131 -18.68 9.29 7.23
CA GLU A 131 -17.31 9.85 7.27
C GLU A 131 -16.55 9.70 5.94
N VAL A 132 -17.23 9.83 4.83
CA VAL A 132 -16.56 10.07 3.57
C VAL A 132 -16.27 11.57 3.53
N LEU A 133 -15.01 11.96 3.67
CA LEU A 133 -14.51 13.26 3.21
C LEU A 133 -14.72 13.34 1.67
N GLY A 134 -15.96 13.25 1.21
CA GLY A 134 -16.49 13.38 -0.14
C GLY A 134 -15.71 12.80 -1.32
N ILE A 135 -14.40 12.55 -1.18
CA ILE A 135 -13.49 12.21 -2.31
C ILE A 135 -12.57 11.03 -2.00
N ALA A 136 -12.25 10.71 -0.73
CA ALA A 136 -11.28 9.67 -0.39
C ALA A 136 -11.61 8.95 0.93
N VAL A 137 -11.41 7.63 0.97
CA VAL A 137 -11.47 6.83 2.19
C VAL A 137 -10.11 6.91 2.89
N PRO A 138 -10.02 7.44 4.12
CA PRO A 138 -8.75 7.50 4.83
C PRO A 138 -8.33 6.09 5.28
N LEU A 139 -7.04 5.80 5.21
CA LEU A 139 -6.42 4.65 5.86
C LEU A 139 -6.13 5.01 7.32
N ARG A 140 -6.82 4.39 8.28
CA ARG A 140 -6.57 4.56 9.71
C ARG A 140 -5.65 3.45 10.20
N PHE A 141 -4.39 3.79 10.44
CA PHE A 141 -3.32 2.82 10.64
C PHE A 141 -2.70 2.89 12.05
N ARG A 142 -2.78 1.79 12.80
CA ARG A 142 -2.22 1.70 14.16
C ARG A 142 -0.71 1.50 14.08
N THR A 143 0.03 2.34 14.82
CA THR A 143 1.48 2.26 15.00
C THR A 143 1.83 2.33 16.48
N PRO A 144 3.07 1.99 16.89
CA PRO A 144 3.53 2.21 18.26
C PRO A 144 3.46 3.69 18.70
N ALA A 145 3.58 4.63 17.76
CA ALA A 145 3.47 6.07 18.04
C ALA A 145 2.01 6.55 18.19
N GLY A 146 1.03 5.76 17.75
CA GLY A 146 -0.39 6.10 17.78
C GLY A 146 -1.11 5.80 16.46
N MET A 147 -2.30 6.40 16.28
CA MET A 147 -3.13 6.23 15.09
C MET A 147 -2.70 7.22 14.01
N LEU A 148 -2.26 6.71 12.86
CA LEU A 148 -2.03 7.51 11.66
C LEU A 148 -3.29 7.52 10.80
N ASN A 149 -3.73 8.70 10.38
CA ASN A 149 -4.82 8.90 9.43
C ASN A 149 -4.22 9.38 8.11
N LEU A 150 -4.30 8.56 7.07
CA LEU A 150 -3.63 8.77 5.80
C LEU A 150 -4.64 8.82 4.66
N ILE A 151 -4.53 9.81 3.80
CA ILE A 151 -5.26 9.88 2.53
C ILE A 151 -4.32 9.41 1.44
N SER A 152 -4.73 8.41 0.64
CA SER A 152 -3.94 7.97 -0.51
C SER A 152 -4.41 8.63 -1.80
N THR A 153 -3.46 8.91 -2.68
CA THR A 153 -3.72 9.28 -4.06
C THR A 153 -2.93 8.38 -5.00
N THR A 154 -3.48 8.13 -6.18
CA THR A 154 -2.82 7.32 -7.21
C THR A 154 -2.51 8.19 -8.42
N THR A 155 -1.26 8.23 -8.82
CA THR A 155 -0.81 8.83 -10.07
C THR A 155 -0.42 7.72 -11.03
N ILE A 156 -1.07 7.68 -12.20
CA ILE A 156 -0.74 6.73 -13.26
C ILE A 156 0.19 7.45 -14.23
N PHE A 157 1.37 6.88 -14.48
CA PHE A 157 2.29 7.37 -15.48
C PHE A 157 1.96 6.71 -16.82
N GLY A 158 1.72 7.52 -17.84
CA GLY A 158 1.51 7.06 -19.20
C GLY A 158 1.46 8.22 -20.17
N THR A 159 2.30 8.15 -21.19
CA THR A 159 2.08 8.85 -22.44
C THR A 159 1.63 7.84 -23.47
N PRO A 160 0.81 8.19 -24.47
CA PRO A 160 0.37 7.25 -25.52
C PRO A 160 1.51 6.58 -26.30
N VAL A 161 2.76 7.01 -26.10
CA VAL A 161 3.95 6.61 -26.87
C VAL A 161 4.83 5.61 -26.08
N ASP A 162 4.70 5.51 -24.76
CA ASP A 162 5.59 4.66 -23.96
C ASP A 162 4.79 3.57 -23.21
N VAL A 163 4.67 2.41 -23.86
CA VAL A 163 3.95 1.23 -23.34
C VAL A 163 4.52 0.75 -22.00
N THR A 164 5.81 0.98 -21.77
CA THR A 164 6.52 0.54 -20.54
C THR A 164 6.13 1.36 -19.32
N LEU A 165 5.76 2.62 -19.50
CA LEU A 165 5.33 3.50 -18.39
C LEU A 165 3.83 3.41 -18.10
N GLN A 166 3.00 2.92 -19.04
CA GLN A 166 1.57 2.69 -18.82
C GLN A 166 1.28 1.62 -17.76
N GLU A 167 2.29 0.85 -17.37
CA GLU A 167 2.19 -0.21 -16.36
C GLU A 167 2.59 0.26 -14.96
N LEU A 168 2.96 1.53 -14.78
CA LEU A 168 3.43 2.09 -13.51
C LEU A 168 2.39 2.99 -12.88
N ALA A 169 1.99 2.68 -11.66
CA ALA A 169 1.23 3.58 -10.81
C ALA A 169 2.04 3.94 -9.56
N MET A 170 1.86 5.16 -9.07
CA MET A 170 2.44 5.63 -7.81
C MET A 170 1.33 5.90 -6.82
N GLU A 171 1.40 5.25 -5.67
CA GLU A 171 0.56 5.52 -4.51
C GLU A 171 1.32 6.45 -3.58
N THR A 172 0.75 7.61 -3.30
CA THR A 172 1.29 8.59 -2.36
C THR A 172 0.30 8.79 -1.22
N PHE A 173 0.82 8.86 0.01
CA PHE A 173 0.00 9.00 1.20
C PHE A 173 0.25 10.37 1.82
N PHE A 174 -0.82 11.03 2.21
CA PHE A 174 -0.80 12.35 2.84
C PHE A 174 -1.39 12.27 4.25
N PRO A 175 -0.84 13.01 5.24
CA PRO A 175 -1.44 13.06 6.56
C PRO A 175 -2.79 13.77 6.52
N ALA A 176 -3.82 13.15 7.11
CA ALA A 176 -5.15 13.72 7.21
C ALA A 176 -5.30 14.65 8.45
N ASP A 177 -4.33 14.62 9.37
CA ASP A 177 -4.33 15.41 10.59
C ASP A 177 -2.91 15.79 11.03
N ASP A 178 -2.84 16.72 11.99
CA ASP A 178 -1.58 17.25 12.52
C ASP A 178 -0.77 16.20 13.28
N PHE A 179 -1.43 15.29 14.02
CA PHE A 179 -0.74 14.21 14.72
C PHE A 179 0.00 13.31 13.73
N THR A 180 -0.69 12.87 12.68
CA THR A 180 -0.12 12.02 11.61
C THR A 180 1.07 12.72 10.96
N ARG A 181 0.93 14.01 10.66
CA ARG A 181 2.01 14.82 10.08
C ARG A 181 3.24 14.83 10.99
N GLN A 182 3.06 15.13 12.26
CA GLN A 182 4.16 15.20 13.23
C GLN A 182 4.82 13.85 13.45
N ALA A 183 4.04 12.76 13.57
CA ALA A 183 4.54 11.41 13.74
C ALA A 183 5.40 10.94 12.55
N LEU A 184 5.00 11.26 11.31
CA LEU A 184 5.77 10.94 10.12
C LEU A 184 7.05 11.76 10.01
N HIS A 185 7.03 13.04 10.39
CA HIS A 185 8.26 13.85 10.48
C HIS A 185 9.22 13.29 11.54
N ALA A 186 8.72 12.92 12.72
CA ALA A 186 9.54 12.31 13.77
C ALA A 186 10.15 10.96 13.33
N LEU A 187 9.38 10.15 12.60
CA LEU A 187 9.88 8.90 12.02
C LEU A 187 10.99 9.16 11.01
N ALA A 188 10.79 10.08 10.08
CA ALA A 188 11.77 10.40 9.06
C ALA A 188 13.08 10.99 9.61
N ALA A 189 13.02 11.71 10.73
CA ALA A 189 14.20 12.23 11.40
C ALA A 189 15.11 11.14 12.03
N GLN A 190 14.65 9.88 12.09
CA GLN A 190 15.38 8.72 12.59
C GLN A 190 15.95 7.84 11.47
N LEU A 191 15.72 8.18 10.20
CA LEU A 191 16.15 7.46 9.00
C LEU A 191 17.49 7.97 8.50
#